data_c8fe434c42e0fd39f852dadfff0d866b
#
_entry.id   c8fe434c42e0fd39f852dadfff0d866b
#
_cell.length_a   1.000
_cell.length_b   1.000
_cell.length_c   1.000
_cell.angle_alpha   90.00
_cell.angle_beta   90.00
_cell.angle_gamma   90.00
#
_symmetry.space_group_name_H-M   'P 1'
#
loop_
_entity.id
_entity.type
_entity.pdbx_description
1 polymer ?
#
loop_
_entity_poly.entity_id
_entity_poly.type
_entity_poly.pdbx_seq_one_letter_code
_entity_poly.pdbx_strand_id
1 'polypeptide(L)'
;MNKKLIALGLSVLTAFTLLTGCAGEKKEAAAPPVKDLKVTYVKSPLNIPSIVDKNNQTLVKEFGKDKITVTFPEINSGAKQTEALASGSLDVCSALGGTSAILAASNGVDVKVVGIYSRAPKAFNIMVK
;
A
#
# COMPACT_ATOMS: atom_id res chain seq x y z
N MET A 1 49.40 -20.04 33.23
CA MET A 1 48.54 -20.00 32.05
C MET A 1 48.56 -18.55 31.50
N ASN A 2 49.29 -18.32 30.43
CA ASN A 2 49.70 -16.99 29.96
C ASN A 2 48.54 -16.17 29.37
N LYS A 3 48.24 -15.03 29.97
CA LYS A 3 47.22 -14.08 29.52
C LYS A 3 47.42 -13.56 28.08
N LYS A 4 48.63 -13.69 27.53
CA LYS A 4 48.97 -13.29 26.16
C LYS A 4 48.50 -14.26 25.06
N LEU A 5 48.24 -15.53 25.40
CA LEU A 5 47.74 -16.51 24.45
C LEU A 5 46.21 -16.43 24.27
N ILE A 6 45.50 -15.86 25.22
CA ILE A 6 44.04 -15.68 25.15
C ILE A 6 43.67 -14.48 24.23
N ALA A 7 44.53 -13.47 24.20
CA ALA A 7 44.32 -12.30 23.35
C ALA A 7 44.51 -12.61 21.84
N LEU A 8 45.37 -13.61 21.50
CA LEU A 8 45.59 -13.96 20.09
C LEU A 8 44.48 -14.87 19.52
N GLY A 9 43.81 -15.64 20.38
CA GLY A 9 42.69 -16.51 19.95
C GLY A 9 41.39 -15.75 19.65
N LEU A 10 41.19 -14.60 20.28
CA LEU A 10 39.97 -13.79 20.11
C LEU A 10 39.97 -12.89 18.89
N SER A 11 41.17 -12.53 18.38
CA SER A 11 41.32 -11.67 17.20
C SER A 11 41.16 -12.41 15.87
N VAL A 12 41.29 -13.73 15.85
CA VAL A 12 41.14 -14.54 14.62
C VAL A 12 39.67 -14.90 14.36
N LEU A 13 38.85 -14.93 15.39
CA LEU A 13 37.42 -15.28 15.24
C LEU A 13 36.56 -14.15 14.70
N THR A 14 37.01 -12.88 14.81
CA THR A 14 36.29 -11.71 14.32
C THR A 14 36.58 -11.36 12.84
N ALA A 15 37.62 -11.91 12.24
CA ALA A 15 37.97 -11.63 10.83
C ALA A 15 37.22 -12.49 9.80
N PHE A 16 36.52 -13.56 10.24
CA PHE A 16 35.87 -14.48 9.31
C PHE A 16 34.39 -14.18 9.04
N THR A 17 33.79 -13.20 9.73
CA THR A 17 32.35 -12.87 9.60
C THR A 17 32.05 -11.74 8.62
N LEU A 18 33.06 -11.16 7.94
CA LEU A 18 32.86 -10.00 7.04
C LEU A 18 32.85 -10.34 5.55
N LEU A 19 32.98 -11.62 5.15
CA LEU A 19 32.99 -12.02 3.74
C LEU A 19 31.74 -12.75 3.25
N THR A 20 30.64 -12.80 4.01
CA THR A 20 29.35 -13.21 3.47
C THR A 20 28.53 -11.98 3.03
N GLY A 21 29.16 -11.12 2.21
CA GLY A 21 28.53 -10.02 1.52
C GLY A 21 27.92 -10.49 0.22
N CYS A 22 26.60 -10.60 0.21
CA CYS A 22 25.72 -10.29 -0.91
C CYS A 22 26.05 -10.80 -2.31
N ALA A 23 25.69 -12.02 -2.60
CA ALA A 23 25.20 -12.42 -3.91
C ALA A 23 24.00 -13.35 -3.69
N GLY A 24 22.92 -12.81 -3.17
CA GLY A 24 21.63 -13.44 -3.10
C GLY A 24 20.67 -12.55 -3.83
N GLU A 25 20.27 -12.89 -5.05
CA GLU A 25 19.02 -12.44 -5.61
C GLU A 25 17.99 -12.56 -4.49
N LYS A 26 17.43 -11.42 -4.06
CA LYS A 26 16.22 -11.44 -3.27
C LYS A 26 15.15 -12.09 -4.14
N LYS A 27 14.98 -13.39 -4.02
CA LYS A 27 13.71 -14.02 -4.36
C LYS A 27 12.69 -13.27 -3.52
N GLU A 28 11.97 -12.38 -4.16
CA GLU A 28 10.81 -11.72 -3.58
C GLU A 28 9.92 -12.84 -3.08
N ALA A 29 9.87 -12.99 -1.75
CA ALA A 29 9.03 -14.01 -1.15
C ALA A 29 7.61 -13.71 -1.65
N ALA A 30 7.01 -14.67 -2.33
CA ALA A 30 5.67 -14.53 -2.85
C ALA A 30 4.78 -14.06 -1.70
N ALA A 31 4.16 -12.89 -1.87
CA ALA A 31 3.25 -12.36 -0.87
C ALA A 31 2.18 -13.43 -0.56
N PRO A 32 1.77 -13.59 0.71
CA PRO A 32 0.73 -14.54 1.04
C PRO A 32 -0.52 -14.27 0.20
N PRO A 33 -1.25 -15.32 -0.21
CA PRO A 33 -2.43 -15.14 -1.05
C PRO A 33 -3.44 -14.22 -0.37
N VAL A 34 -3.83 -13.16 -1.07
CA VAL A 34 -4.86 -12.23 -0.61
C VAL A 34 -6.17 -12.98 -0.50
N LYS A 35 -6.83 -12.93 0.67
CA LYS A 35 -8.15 -13.54 0.90
C LYS A 35 -9.25 -12.51 0.99
N ASP A 36 -8.93 -11.33 1.47
CA ASP A 36 -9.86 -10.23 1.66
C ASP A 36 -9.30 -8.99 0.97
N LEU A 37 -10.14 -8.29 0.23
CA LEU A 37 -9.81 -7.04 -0.46
C LEU A 37 -10.78 -5.95 -0.01
N LYS A 38 -10.24 -4.91 0.62
CA LYS A 38 -11.00 -3.77 1.11
C LYS A 38 -10.82 -2.59 0.18
N VAL A 39 -11.86 -2.26 -0.57
CA VAL A 39 -11.88 -1.18 -1.55
C VAL A 39 -12.77 -0.05 -1.05
N THR A 40 -12.28 1.20 -0.97
CA THR A 40 -13.15 2.29 -0.50
C THR A 40 -14.38 2.47 -1.36
N TYR A 41 -15.49 2.74 -0.69
CA TYR A 41 -16.70 3.26 -1.29
C TYR A 41 -16.88 4.72 -0.88
N VAL A 42 -17.06 5.59 -1.86
CA VAL A 42 -17.28 7.02 -1.62
C VAL A 42 -18.64 7.41 -2.20
N LYS A 43 -19.51 7.92 -1.34
CA LYS A 43 -20.92 8.23 -1.65
C LYS A 43 -21.11 9.61 -2.29
N SER A 44 -20.09 10.15 -2.91
CA SER A 44 -20.16 11.46 -3.57
C SER A 44 -20.62 11.33 -5.01
N PRO A 45 -21.38 12.29 -5.56
CA PRO A 45 -21.86 12.24 -6.94
C PRO A 45 -20.74 12.19 -8.00
N LEU A 46 -19.51 12.58 -7.67
CA LEU A 46 -18.37 12.48 -8.55
C LEU A 46 -17.77 11.05 -8.65
N ASN A 47 -18.28 10.11 -7.86
CA ASN A 47 -17.79 8.75 -7.79
C ASN A 47 -18.76 7.72 -8.40
N ILE A 48 -19.38 8.10 -9.49
CA ILE A 48 -20.33 7.25 -10.23
C ILE A 48 -19.76 5.83 -10.46
N PRO A 49 -18.51 5.62 -10.92
CA PRO A 49 -18.00 4.27 -11.14
C PRO A 49 -18.03 3.38 -9.89
N SER A 50 -17.66 3.88 -8.70
CA SER A 50 -17.72 3.06 -7.47
C SER A 50 -19.14 2.76 -7.02
N ILE A 51 -20.08 3.68 -7.28
CA ILE A 51 -21.51 3.47 -7.02
C ILE A 51 -22.05 2.35 -7.94
N VAL A 52 -21.72 2.43 -9.22
CA VAL A 52 -22.11 1.43 -10.22
C VAL A 52 -21.50 0.07 -9.91
N ASP A 53 -20.22 0.03 -9.60
CA ASP A 53 -19.51 -1.21 -9.24
C ASP A 53 -20.14 -1.87 -8.00
N LYS A 54 -20.35 -1.10 -6.94
CA LYS A 54 -20.99 -1.60 -5.72
C LYS A 54 -22.39 -2.13 -5.99
N ASN A 55 -23.19 -1.44 -6.81
CA ASN A 55 -24.54 -1.85 -7.15
C ASN A 55 -24.57 -3.12 -8.01
N ASN A 56 -23.69 -3.21 -9.00
CA ASN A 56 -23.58 -4.36 -9.90
C ASN A 56 -22.76 -5.51 -9.32
N GLN A 57 -22.05 -5.26 -8.22
CA GLN A 57 -21.12 -6.21 -7.57
C GLN A 57 -20.04 -6.74 -8.54
N THR A 58 -19.53 -5.88 -9.42
CA THR A 58 -18.60 -6.30 -10.48
C THR A 58 -17.30 -6.83 -9.89
N LEU A 59 -16.67 -6.07 -8.96
CA LEU A 59 -15.46 -6.52 -8.27
C LEU A 59 -15.72 -7.78 -7.43
N VAL A 60 -16.86 -7.86 -6.73
CA VAL A 60 -17.22 -9.05 -5.93
C VAL A 60 -17.29 -10.30 -6.80
N LYS A 61 -17.92 -10.19 -7.98
CA LYS A 61 -18.03 -11.30 -8.92
C LYS A 61 -16.69 -11.68 -9.52
N GLU A 62 -15.86 -10.69 -9.87
CA GLU A 62 -14.58 -10.94 -10.52
C GLU A 62 -13.59 -11.58 -9.55
N PHE A 63 -13.37 -10.99 -8.39
CA PHE A 63 -12.45 -11.50 -7.38
C PHE A 63 -12.97 -12.76 -6.67
N GLY A 64 -14.29 -12.95 -6.65
CA GLY A 64 -14.92 -14.17 -6.13
C GLY A 64 -14.51 -15.45 -6.89
N LYS A 65 -14.12 -15.33 -8.17
CA LYS A 65 -13.56 -16.46 -8.96
C LYS A 65 -12.26 -16.98 -8.34
N ASP A 66 -11.47 -16.09 -7.74
CA ASP A 66 -10.21 -16.41 -7.06
C ASP A 66 -10.41 -16.63 -5.55
N LYS A 67 -11.66 -16.74 -5.09
CA LYS A 67 -12.03 -16.91 -3.67
C LYS A 67 -11.58 -15.74 -2.78
N ILE A 68 -11.53 -14.53 -3.34
CA ILE A 68 -11.22 -13.30 -2.62
C ILE A 68 -12.54 -12.60 -2.25
N THR A 69 -12.69 -12.30 -0.98
CA THR A 69 -13.84 -11.52 -0.47
C THR A 69 -13.59 -10.04 -0.66
N VAL A 70 -14.47 -9.34 -1.36
CA VAL A 70 -14.38 -7.88 -1.53
C VAL A 70 -15.35 -7.18 -0.59
N THR A 71 -14.84 -6.21 0.16
CA THR A 71 -15.64 -5.35 1.04
C THR A 71 -15.47 -3.88 0.67
N PHE A 72 -16.51 -3.08 0.93
CA PHE A 72 -16.56 -1.67 0.54
C PHE A 72 -16.74 -0.76 1.76
N PRO A 73 -15.68 -0.48 2.53
CA PRO A 73 -15.75 0.50 3.61
C PRO A 73 -16.04 1.89 3.06
N GLU A 74 -17.00 2.60 3.68
CA GLU A 74 -17.34 3.96 3.29
C GLU A 74 -16.39 4.94 3.97
N ILE A 75 -15.48 5.54 3.22
CA ILE A 75 -14.53 6.54 3.70
C ILE A 75 -14.54 7.73 2.73
N ASN A 76 -15.19 8.81 3.10
CA ASN A 76 -15.44 9.98 2.24
C ASN A 76 -14.29 11.00 2.24
N SER A 77 -13.30 10.90 3.12
CA SER A 77 -12.16 11.83 3.24
C SER A 77 -10.87 11.21 2.70
N GLY A 78 -10.17 11.92 1.81
CA GLY A 78 -8.88 11.47 1.28
C GLY A 78 -7.82 11.27 2.37
N ALA A 79 -7.77 12.14 3.38
CA ALA A 79 -6.86 11.97 4.51
C ALA A 79 -7.15 10.67 5.28
N LYS A 80 -8.42 10.39 5.59
CA LYS A 80 -8.81 9.14 6.26
C LYS A 80 -8.56 7.90 5.40
N GLN A 81 -8.67 8.01 4.08
CA GLN A 81 -8.32 6.91 3.17
C GLN A 81 -6.81 6.61 3.24
N THR A 82 -5.97 7.65 3.23
CA THR A 82 -4.50 7.45 3.32
C THR A 82 -4.07 6.94 4.70
N GLU A 83 -4.71 7.36 5.78
CA GLU A 83 -4.50 6.78 7.12
C GLU A 83 -4.89 5.29 7.16
N ALA A 84 -6.02 4.94 6.54
CA ALA A 84 -6.48 3.56 6.46
C ALA A 84 -5.57 2.67 5.63
N LEU A 85 -4.98 3.19 4.53
CA LEU A 85 -3.93 2.51 3.76
C LEU A 85 -2.68 2.31 4.61
N ALA A 86 -2.20 3.36 5.27
CA ALA A 86 -0.99 3.30 6.08
C ALA A 86 -1.10 2.30 7.24
N SER A 87 -2.29 2.14 7.81
CA SER A 87 -2.57 1.18 8.89
C SER A 87 -2.89 -0.24 8.40
N GLY A 88 -2.99 -0.49 7.08
CA GLY A 88 -3.41 -1.78 6.52
C GLY A 88 -4.90 -2.11 6.76
N SER A 89 -5.70 -1.15 7.20
CA SER A 89 -7.15 -1.32 7.33
C SER A 89 -7.91 -1.14 6.02
N LEU A 90 -7.20 -0.73 4.97
CA LEU A 90 -7.69 -0.57 3.61
C LEU A 90 -6.61 -1.03 2.63
N ASP A 91 -7.00 -1.66 1.52
CA ASP A 91 -6.08 -2.14 0.50
C ASP A 91 -6.11 -1.25 -0.75
N VAL A 92 -7.27 -0.75 -1.13
CA VAL A 92 -7.45 0.05 -2.35
C VAL A 92 -8.30 1.29 -2.07
N CYS A 93 -7.78 2.44 -2.46
CA CYS A 93 -8.55 3.68 -2.53
C CYS A 93 -9.14 3.85 -3.93
N SER A 94 -10.44 3.71 -4.06
CA SER A 94 -11.15 4.16 -5.26
C SER A 94 -11.53 5.63 -5.11
N ALA A 95 -11.13 6.49 -6.01
CA ALA A 95 -11.41 7.93 -5.96
C ALA A 95 -10.61 8.73 -4.91
N LEU A 96 -9.34 8.41 -4.74
CA LEU A 96 -8.41 9.23 -3.97
C LEU A 96 -7.94 10.43 -4.82
N GLY A 97 -7.98 11.63 -4.27
CA GLY A 97 -7.45 12.83 -4.93
C GLY A 97 -5.93 12.77 -5.06
N GLY A 98 -5.39 13.24 -6.20
CA GLY A 98 -3.95 13.23 -6.47
C GLY A 98 -3.12 13.93 -5.39
N THR A 99 -3.60 15.04 -4.84
CA THR A 99 -2.94 15.75 -3.73
C THR A 99 -2.81 14.88 -2.48
N SER A 100 -3.84 14.10 -2.14
CA SER A 100 -3.80 13.19 -0.99
C SER A 100 -2.82 12.05 -1.23
N ALA A 101 -2.74 11.51 -2.45
CA ALA A 101 -1.79 10.48 -2.80
C ALA A 101 -0.34 10.98 -2.72
N ILE A 102 -0.06 12.18 -3.25
CA ILE A 102 1.26 12.81 -3.17
C ILE A 102 1.66 13.06 -1.71
N LEU A 103 0.74 13.61 -0.91
CA LEU A 103 1.00 13.88 0.50
C LEU A 103 1.27 12.59 1.28
N ALA A 104 0.53 11.53 1.02
CA ALA A 104 0.76 10.24 1.65
C ALA A 104 2.16 9.70 1.31
N ALA A 105 2.53 9.71 0.04
CA ALA A 105 3.85 9.28 -0.41
C ALA A 105 4.98 10.12 0.20
N SER A 106 4.81 11.45 0.28
CA SER A 106 5.80 12.34 0.90
C SER A 106 5.97 12.11 2.41
N ASN A 107 4.95 11.58 3.06
CA ASN A 107 4.98 11.17 4.47
C ASN A 107 5.46 9.71 4.67
N GLY A 108 5.98 9.07 3.62
CA GLY A 108 6.56 7.72 3.69
C GLY A 108 5.53 6.58 3.65
N VAL A 109 4.27 6.85 3.32
CA VAL A 109 3.28 5.79 3.12
C VAL A 109 3.56 5.09 1.78
N ASP A 110 3.73 3.77 1.80
CA ASP A 110 3.94 2.98 0.58
C ASP A 110 2.63 2.87 -0.20
N VAL A 111 2.44 3.82 -1.13
CA VAL A 111 1.26 3.88 -1.99
C VAL A 111 1.66 3.85 -3.46
N LYS A 112 0.90 3.12 -4.26
CA LYS A 112 1.07 3.05 -5.72
C LYS A 112 -0.21 3.51 -6.40
N VAL A 113 -0.06 4.42 -7.36
CA VAL A 113 -1.18 4.81 -8.24
C VAL A 113 -1.25 3.79 -9.38
N VAL A 114 -2.29 2.98 -9.39
CA VAL A 114 -2.47 1.90 -10.39
C VAL A 114 -3.38 2.31 -11.55
N GLY A 115 -4.11 3.41 -11.42
CA GLY A 115 -4.98 3.90 -12.49
C GLY A 115 -5.51 5.30 -12.21
N ILE A 116 -5.99 5.94 -13.27
CA ILE A 116 -6.70 7.22 -13.18
C ILE A 116 -8.19 6.91 -13.20
N TYR A 117 -8.83 7.15 -12.07
CA TYR A 117 -10.24 6.87 -11.87
C TYR A 117 -11.16 7.81 -12.68
N SER A 118 -10.85 9.10 -12.64
CA SER A 118 -11.59 10.11 -13.40
C SER A 118 -10.73 11.34 -13.69
N ARG A 119 -11.10 12.09 -14.72
CA ARG A 119 -10.52 13.40 -15.04
C ARG A 119 -11.66 14.43 -15.07
N ALA A 120 -11.56 15.43 -14.22
CA ALA A 120 -12.55 16.51 -14.14
C ALA A 120 -11.86 17.88 -14.08
N PRO A 121 -11.24 18.34 -15.19
CA PRO A 121 -10.43 19.58 -15.20
C PRO A 121 -11.22 20.84 -14.85
N LYS A 122 -12.51 20.79 -14.90
CA LYS A 122 -13.41 21.91 -14.58
C LYS A 122 -14.14 21.75 -13.23
N ALA A 123 -13.82 20.69 -12.46
CA ALA A 123 -14.52 20.44 -11.19
C ALA A 123 -13.99 21.28 -10.02
N PHE A 124 -12.77 21.78 -10.12
CA PHE A 124 -12.12 22.57 -9.08
C PHE A 124 -11.91 23.99 -9.59
N ASN A 125 -12.44 24.96 -8.90
CA ASN A 125 -12.33 26.38 -9.20
C ASN A 125 -11.93 27.13 -7.95
N ILE A 126 -11.10 28.17 -8.13
CA ILE A 126 -10.82 29.15 -7.08
C ILE A 126 -11.86 30.23 -7.21
N MET A 127 -12.68 30.38 -6.16
CA MET A 127 -13.66 31.47 -6.11
C MET A 127 -13.03 32.66 -5.41
N VAL A 128 -13.10 33.81 -6.04
CA VAL A 128 -12.67 35.11 -5.51
C VAL A 128 -13.88 36.03 -5.32
N LYS A 129 -13.80 36.92 -4.31
CA LYS A 129 -14.82 37.89 -4.00
C LYS A 129 -14.64 39.12 -4.87
#